data_563e833a06c119af14ebc9d109ccdb94
#
_entry.id   563e833a06c119af14ebc9d109ccdb94
#
_cell.length_a   1.000
_cell.length_b   1.000
_cell.length_c   1.000
_cell.angle_alpha   90.00
_cell.angle_beta   90.00
_cell.angle_gamma   90.00
#
_symmetry.space_group_name_H-M   'P 1'
#
loop_
_entity.id
_entity.type
_entity.pdbx_description
1 polymer ?
#
loop_
_entity_poly.entity_id
_entity_poly.type
_entity_poly.pdbx_seq_one_letter_code
_entity_poly.pdbx_strand_id
1 'polypeptide(L)'
;LQIKGMLRHARISCGDTKNIELSHHYGLKRFREFGVAIIDIINRSYCKKLLIQLPRQKHPYHYHKKKEETFHVLQGSFEVTSNGFKKSLATGDTYLVEPGKWHKFATLNGVIFEEISTTHYNDDSFYQDPYIASLPREERKSVISGWQ
;
A
#
# COMPACT_ATOMS: atom_id res chain seq x y z
N LEU A 1 16.83 -2.79 -2.44
CA LEU A 1 17.74 -1.62 -2.46
C LEU A 1 16.99 -0.30 -2.67
N GLN A 2 16.12 -0.17 -3.69
CA GLN A 2 15.39 1.09 -3.96
C GLN A 2 14.49 1.51 -2.80
N ILE A 3 13.73 0.58 -2.22
CA ILE A 3 12.85 0.87 -1.07
C ILE A 3 13.67 1.40 0.11
N LYS A 4 14.80 0.74 0.43
CA LYS A 4 15.73 1.23 1.46
C LYS A 4 16.24 2.65 1.14
N GLY A 5 16.60 2.88 -0.10
CA GLY A 5 17.05 4.18 -0.57
C GLY A 5 16.00 5.28 -0.35
N MET A 6 14.75 4.99 -0.70
CA MET A 6 13.63 5.92 -0.50
C MET A 6 13.40 6.23 0.99
N LEU A 7 13.38 5.21 1.84
CA LEU A 7 13.21 5.39 3.29
C LEU A 7 14.34 6.23 3.90
N ARG A 8 15.59 5.93 3.54
CA ARG A 8 16.74 6.69 4.01
C ARG A 8 16.73 8.15 3.55
N HIS A 9 16.39 8.38 2.29
CA HIS A 9 16.28 9.74 1.75
C HIS A 9 15.20 10.54 2.48
N ALA A 10 14.09 9.90 2.79
CA ALA A 10 12.99 10.50 3.55
C ALA A 10 13.27 10.59 5.07
N ARG A 11 14.39 10.05 5.55
CA ARG A 11 14.75 9.96 6.97
C ARG A 11 13.70 9.22 7.82
N ILE A 12 13.12 8.17 7.23
CA ILE A 12 12.12 7.33 7.91
C ILE A 12 12.80 6.05 8.41
N SER A 13 12.63 5.77 9.69
CA SER A 13 13.04 4.53 10.33
C SER A 13 11.81 3.71 10.73
N CYS A 14 11.85 2.41 10.48
CA CYS A 14 10.76 1.49 10.81
C CYS A 14 11.17 0.37 11.78
N GLY A 15 12.36 0.50 12.38
CA GLY A 15 12.90 -0.50 13.29
C GLY A 15 13.55 -1.69 12.58
N ASP A 16 14.42 -2.38 13.32
CA ASP A 16 15.32 -3.39 12.72
C ASP A 16 14.68 -4.77 12.52
N THR A 17 13.52 -5.01 13.12
CA THR A 17 12.87 -6.34 13.12
C THR A 17 11.66 -6.44 12.21
N LYS A 18 11.33 -5.38 11.47
CA LYS A 18 10.16 -5.36 10.61
C LYS A 18 10.41 -6.12 9.31
N ASN A 19 9.47 -6.99 8.97
CA ASN A 19 9.41 -7.59 7.64
C ASN A 19 8.86 -6.59 6.64
N ILE A 20 9.20 -6.78 5.38
CA ILE A 20 8.57 -6.07 4.28
C ILE A 20 7.71 -7.03 3.48
N GLU A 21 6.49 -6.68 3.23
CA GLU A 21 5.57 -7.39 2.36
C GLU A 21 5.56 -6.73 0.99
N LEU A 22 5.80 -7.51 -0.04
CA LEU A 22 5.65 -7.06 -1.42
C LEU A 22 4.30 -7.53 -1.93
N SER A 23 3.36 -6.61 -2.07
CA SER A 23 2.06 -6.88 -2.69
C SER A 23 2.20 -6.72 -4.19
N HIS A 24 2.16 -7.83 -4.94
CA HIS A 24 2.51 -7.83 -6.36
C HIS A 24 1.37 -8.26 -7.30
N HIS A 25 0.21 -8.59 -6.78
CA HIS A 25 -1.08 -8.81 -7.46
C HIS A 25 -1.07 -9.76 -8.68
N TYR A 26 -0.20 -9.51 -9.65
CA TYR A 26 -0.07 -10.28 -10.90
C TYR A 26 1.20 -11.16 -10.93
N GLY A 27 1.86 -11.33 -9.79
CA GLY A 27 3.11 -12.07 -9.65
C GLY A 27 4.32 -11.15 -9.52
N LEU A 28 5.37 -11.70 -8.91
CA LEU A 28 6.57 -10.94 -8.55
C LEU A 28 7.28 -10.30 -9.77
N LYS A 29 7.18 -10.93 -10.92
CA LYS A 29 7.78 -10.40 -12.17
C LYS A 29 7.16 -9.05 -12.60
N ARG A 30 5.90 -8.82 -12.24
CA ARG A 30 5.19 -7.56 -12.55
C ARG A 30 5.12 -6.59 -11.37
N PHE A 31 5.88 -6.85 -10.31
CA PHE A 31 5.88 -5.99 -9.12
C PHE A 31 6.19 -4.52 -9.43
N ARG A 32 7.09 -4.27 -10.38
CA ARG A 32 7.44 -2.88 -10.75
C ARG A 32 6.32 -2.12 -11.45
N GLU A 33 5.35 -2.83 -11.99
CA GLU A 33 4.17 -2.22 -12.63
C GLU A 33 2.98 -2.18 -11.67
N PHE A 34 2.66 -3.34 -11.08
CA PHE A 34 1.54 -3.48 -10.15
C PHE A 34 2.04 -3.93 -8.80
N GLY A 35 2.31 -2.97 -7.93
CA GLY A 35 2.82 -3.33 -6.63
C GLY A 35 2.86 -2.20 -5.64
N VAL A 36 3.05 -2.60 -4.39
CA VAL A 36 3.35 -1.74 -3.26
C VAL A 36 4.12 -2.54 -2.23
N ALA A 37 5.12 -1.92 -1.62
CA ALA A 37 5.82 -2.49 -0.47
C ALA A 37 5.14 -2.03 0.81
N ILE A 38 4.90 -2.94 1.74
CA ILE A 38 4.14 -2.69 2.97
C ILE A 38 4.99 -3.11 4.17
N ILE A 39 5.09 -2.23 5.15
CA ILE A 39 5.73 -2.51 6.43
C ILE A 39 4.67 -2.31 7.52
N ASP A 40 4.32 -3.40 8.21
CA ASP A 40 3.38 -3.34 9.33
C ASP A 40 4.08 -2.74 10.55
N ILE A 41 3.58 -1.61 11.02
CA ILE A 41 4.07 -0.98 12.26
C ILE A 41 3.32 -1.56 13.45
N ILE A 42 2.00 -1.57 13.39
CA ILE A 42 1.13 -2.13 14.43
C ILE A 42 -0.21 -2.54 13.80
N ASN A 43 -0.78 -3.64 14.31
CA ASN A 43 -2.13 -4.06 13.95
C ASN A 43 -2.84 -4.60 15.21
N ARG A 44 -3.71 -3.78 15.79
CA ARG A 44 -4.52 -4.09 16.96
C ARG A 44 -5.97 -3.66 16.67
N SER A 45 -6.68 -3.08 17.63
CA SER A 45 -7.95 -2.37 17.38
C SER A 45 -7.77 -1.12 16.51
N TYR A 46 -6.55 -0.70 16.34
CA TYR A 46 -6.07 0.32 15.38
C TYR A 46 -4.86 -0.26 14.64
N CYS A 47 -4.58 0.27 13.46
CA CYS A 47 -3.52 -0.25 12.60
C CYS A 47 -2.75 0.90 11.95
N LYS A 48 -1.44 0.74 11.84
CA LYS A 48 -0.59 1.63 11.06
C LYS A 48 0.37 0.80 10.21
N LYS A 49 0.43 1.14 8.95
CA LYS A 49 1.38 0.57 7.98
C LYS A 49 2.12 1.69 7.27
N LEU A 50 3.35 1.43 6.89
CA LEU A 50 4.06 2.23 5.89
C LEU A 50 3.92 1.55 4.55
N LEU A 51 3.52 2.33 3.53
CA LEU A 51 3.39 1.88 2.16
C LEU A 51 4.37 2.66 1.29
N ILE A 52 5.11 1.94 0.45
CA ILE A 52 6.08 2.52 -0.45
C ILE A 52 5.79 2.04 -1.86
N GLN A 53 5.52 2.97 -2.78
CA GLN A 53 5.48 2.69 -4.19
C GLN A 53 6.72 3.26 -4.87
N LEU A 54 7.36 2.42 -5.67
CA LEU A 54 8.43 2.82 -6.56
C LEU A 54 7.86 3.66 -7.72
N PRO A 55 8.69 4.46 -8.41
CA PRO A 55 8.21 5.20 -9.58
C PRO A 55 7.46 4.33 -10.56
N ARG A 56 6.29 4.81 -11.02
CA ARG A 56 5.40 4.18 -12.00
C ARG A 56 4.65 2.96 -11.51
N GLN A 57 4.66 2.65 -10.22
CA GLN A 57 3.83 1.57 -9.67
C GLN A 57 2.37 1.99 -9.54
N LYS A 58 1.49 1.01 -9.73
CA LYS A 58 0.03 1.12 -9.59
C LYS A 58 -0.48 0.06 -8.64
N HIS A 59 -1.53 0.40 -7.92
CA HIS A 59 -2.30 -0.55 -7.11
C HIS A 59 -3.68 -0.73 -7.77
N PRO A 60 -4.16 -1.97 -7.94
CA PRO A 60 -5.44 -2.22 -8.61
C PRO A 60 -6.64 -1.78 -7.76
N TYR A 61 -7.81 -1.67 -8.40
CA TYR A 61 -9.07 -1.39 -7.70
C TYR A 61 -9.39 -2.48 -6.70
N HIS A 62 -9.67 -2.06 -5.47
CA HIS A 62 -10.08 -2.94 -4.38
C HIS A 62 -10.94 -2.16 -3.37
N TYR A 63 -11.57 -2.88 -2.45
CA TYR A 63 -12.23 -2.31 -1.29
C TYR A 63 -12.06 -3.21 -0.06
N HIS A 64 -12.33 -2.64 1.11
CA HIS A 64 -12.40 -3.36 2.37
C HIS A 64 -13.82 -3.25 2.92
N LYS A 65 -14.40 -4.34 3.42
CA LYS A 65 -15.74 -4.33 4.01
C LYS A 65 -15.75 -3.76 5.42
N LYS A 66 -14.71 -4.06 6.20
CA LYS A 66 -14.63 -3.74 7.62
C LYS A 66 -13.73 -2.55 7.91
N LYS A 67 -12.61 -2.47 7.20
CA LYS A 67 -11.57 -1.49 7.48
C LYS A 67 -11.92 -0.11 6.95
N GLU A 68 -11.85 0.90 7.84
CA GLU A 68 -11.73 2.29 7.49
C GLU A 68 -10.26 2.67 7.52
N GLU A 69 -9.77 3.40 6.52
CA GLU A 69 -8.37 3.79 6.43
C GLU A 69 -8.21 5.25 6.03
N THR A 70 -7.13 5.87 6.53
CA THR A 70 -6.71 7.20 6.11
C THR A 70 -5.28 7.12 5.60
N PHE A 71 -5.05 7.59 4.38
CA PHE A 71 -3.71 7.75 3.83
C PHE A 71 -3.14 9.10 4.28
N HIS A 72 -1.88 9.11 4.69
CA HIS A 72 -1.14 10.31 5.02
C HIS A 72 0.20 10.29 4.30
N VAL A 73 0.41 11.22 3.37
CA VAL A 73 1.62 11.25 2.55
C VAL A 73 2.80 11.81 3.35
N LEU A 74 3.87 11.02 3.44
CA LEU A 74 5.11 11.41 4.13
C LEU A 74 6.15 11.98 3.18
N GLN A 75 6.27 11.42 1.98
CA GLN A 75 7.26 11.82 0.98
C GLN A 75 6.75 11.51 -0.42
N GLY A 76 6.90 12.46 -1.34
CA GLY A 76 6.48 12.27 -2.73
C GLY A 76 5.01 12.59 -2.96
N SER A 77 4.43 11.97 -3.98
CA SER A 77 3.04 12.21 -4.38
C SER A 77 2.45 11.00 -5.08
N PHE A 78 1.14 10.87 -5.02
CA PHE A 78 0.39 9.86 -5.76
C PHE A 78 -1.03 10.32 -6.05
N GLU A 79 -1.69 9.60 -6.92
CA GLU A 79 -3.07 9.85 -7.31
C GLU A 79 -3.95 8.73 -6.76
N VAL A 80 -4.98 9.08 -6.03
CA VAL A 80 -6.02 8.15 -5.55
C VAL A 80 -7.27 8.33 -6.39
N THR A 81 -7.80 7.23 -6.87
CA THR A 81 -9.09 7.20 -7.59
C THR A 81 -10.10 6.41 -6.77
N SER A 82 -11.25 7.00 -6.48
CA SER A 82 -12.37 6.36 -5.81
C SER A 82 -13.67 6.75 -6.48
N ASN A 83 -14.50 5.77 -6.83
CA ASN A 83 -15.79 5.99 -7.52
C ASN A 83 -15.66 6.87 -8.78
N GLY A 84 -14.58 6.70 -9.55
CA GLY A 84 -14.31 7.47 -10.75
C GLY A 84 -13.72 8.86 -10.54
N PHE A 85 -13.61 9.33 -9.29
CA PHE A 85 -13.00 10.62 -8.96
C PHE A 85 -11.53 10.46 -8.61
N LYS A 86 -10.69 11.27 -9.24
CA LYS A 86 -9.24 11.30 -9.00
C LYS A 86 -8.87 12.47 -8.10
N LYS A 87 -7.97 12.20 -7.17
CA LYS A 87 -7.37 13.24 -6.34
C LYS A 87 -5.87 13.04 -6.26
N SER A 88 -5.11 14.11 -6.56
CA SER A 88 -3.66 14.13 -6.39
C SER A 88 -3.33 14.54 -4.95
N LEU A 89 -2.44 13.77 -4.33
CA LEU A 89 -2.00 13.98 -2.95
C LEU A 89 -0.48 14.14 -2.92
N ALA A 90 -0.01 15.12 -2.17
CA ALA A 90 1.40 15.39 -1.96
C ALA A 90 1.75 15.33 -0.47
N THR A 91 3.02 15.46 -0.15
CA THR A 91 3.53 15.42 1.23
C THR A 91 2.69 16.28 2.18
N GLY A 92 2.21 15.67 3.26
CA GLY A 92 1.35 16.27 4.27
C GLY A 92 -0.15 16.09 4.05
N ASP A 93 -0.59 15.74 2.85
CA ASP A 93 -2.00 15.53 2.55
C ASP A 93 -2.52 14.23 3.18
N THR A 94 -3.83 14.23 3.49
CA THR A 94 -4.55 13.07 3.99
C THR A 94 -5.74 12.74 3.09
N TYR A 95 -6.12 11.47 3.07
CA TYR A 95 -7.26 10.98 2.28
C TYR A 95 -7.98 9.86 3.02
N LEU A 96 -9.27 10.05 3.31
CA LEU A 96 -10.12 9.06 3.96
C LEU A 96 -10.72 8.09 2.95
N VAL A 97 -10.61 6.80 3.25
CA VAL A 97 -11.29 5.72 2.54
C VAL A 97 -12.20 4.99 3.53
N GLU A 98 -13.50 5.19 3.38
CA GLU A 98 -14.50 4.51 4.21
C GLU A 98 -14.67 3.04 3.79
N PRO A 99 -15.19 2.17 4.68
CA PRO A 99 -15.52 0.80 4.33
C PRO A 99 -16.44 0.72 3.10
N GLY A 100 -16.20 -0.27 2.24
CA GLY A 100 -16.99 -0.52 1.04
C GLY A 100 -16.65 0.39 -0.15
N LYS A 101 -15.74 1.33 -0.01
CA LYS A 101 -15.36 2.25 -1.09
C LYS A 101 -14.30 1.65 -1.99
N TRP A 102 -14.64 1.47 -3.27
CA TRP A 102 -13.69 1.09 -4.30
C TRP A 102 -12.62 2.16 -4.47
N HIS A 103 -11.35 1.77 -4.43
CA HIS A 103 -10.25 2.70 -4.63
C HIS A 103 -9.03 2.03 -5.25
N LYS A 104 -8.25 2.83 -5.93
CA LYS A 104 -6.92 2.49 -6.46
C LYS A 104 -6.00 3.68 -6.34
N PHE A 105 -4.71 3.43 -6.43
CA PHE A 105 -3.73 4.51 -6.40
C PHE A 105 -2.52 4.21 -7.30
N ALA A 106 -1.87 5.26 -7.74
CA ALA A 106 -0.71 5.18 -8.61
C ALA A 106 0.23 6.37 -8.37
N THR A 107 1.51 6.14 -8.50
CA THR A 107 2.52 7.19 -8.42
C THR A 107 3.33 7.27 -9.72
N LEU A 108 3.74 8.47 -10.10
CA LEU A 108 4.67 8.67 -11.22
C LEU A 108 6.12 8.63 -10.75
N ASN A 109 6.43 9.35 -9.68
CA ASN A 109 7.80 9.57 -9.22
C ASN A 109 8.18 8.84 -7.92
N GLY A 110 7.26 8.05 -7.37
CA GLY A 110 7.43 7.36 -6.11
C GLY A 110 6.76 8.09 -4.96
N VAL A 111 6.33 7.32 -3.95
CA VAL A 111 5.63 7.84 -2.77
C VAL A 111 5.88 6.96 -1.57
N ILE A 112 5.98 7.58 -0.40
CA ILE A 112 5.91 6.94 0.90
C ILE A 112 4.73 7.55 1.63
N PHE A 113 3.79 6.72 2.08
CA PHE A 113 2.64 7.17 2.84
C PHE A 113 2.33 6.20 3.98
N GLU A 114 1.64 6.72 4.98
CA GLU A 114 1.09 5.92 6.08
C GLU A 114 -0.33 5.53 5.74
N GLU A 115 -0.69 4.30 6.08
CA GLU A 115 -2.08 3.84 6.16
C GLU A 115 -2.42 3.71 7.64
N ILE A 116 -3.25 4.62 8.13
CA ILE A 116 -3.76 4.62 9.51
C ILE A 116 -5.18 4.09 9.43
N SER A 117 -5.48 3.02 10.15
CA SER A 117 -6.76 2.35 9.96
C SER A 117 -7.29 1.71 11.24
N THR A 118 -8.52 1.24 11.16
CA THR A 118 -9.05 0.21 12.06
C THR A 118 -8.31 -1.10 11.83
N THR A 119 -8.61 -2.13 12.60
CA THR A 119 -7.96 -3.44 12.49
C THR A 119 -7.88 -3.93 11.04
N HIS A 120 -6.70 -4.40 10.64
CA HIS A 120 -6.51 -5.07 9.36
C HIS A 120 -6.77 -6.58 9.50
N TYR A 121 -7.62 -7.12 8.63
CA TYR A 121 -7.89 -8.55 8.48
C TYR A 121 -7.38 -9.03 7.12
N ASN A 122 -6.69 -10.17 7.09
CA ASN A 122 -6.11 -10.72 5.85
C ASN A 122 -7.16 -11.12 4.80
N ASP A 123 -8.40 -11.34 5.21
CA ASP A 123 -9.53 -11.73 4.36
C ASP A 123 -10.48 -10.57 4.02
N ASP A 124 -10.06 -9.32 4.29
CA ASP A 124 -10.88 -8.12 4.10
C ASP A 124 -10.43 -7.26 2.91
N SER A 125 -9.83 -7.85 1.91
CA SER A 125 -9.45 -7.15 0.66
C SER A 125 -10.10 -7.83 -0.54
N PHE A 126 -10.89 -7.06 -1.27
CA PHE A 126 -11.68 -7.53 -2.41
C PHE A 126 -11.27 -6.76 -3.66
N TYR A 127 -10.88 -7.50 -4.70
CA TYR A 127 -10.34 -6.92 -5.93
C TYR A 127 -11.38 -6.93 -7.05
N GLN A 128 -11.39 -5.87 -7.86
CA GLN A 128 -12.27 -5.77 -9.02
C GLN A 128 -11.85 -6.73 -10.13
N ASP A 129 -10.54 -6.89 -10.37
CA ASP A 129 -10.01 -7.80 -11.37
C ASP A 129 -10.28 -9.26 -10.95
N PRO A 130 -11.06 -10.04 -11.74
CA PRO A 130 -11.38 -11.42 -11.41
C PRO A 130 -10.14 -12.31 -11.30
N TYR A 131 -9.09 -12.03 -12.05
CA TYR A 131 -7.83 -12.77 -11.98
C TYR A 131 -7.19 -12.63 -10.58
N ILE A 132 -7.06 -11.41 -10.09
CA ILE A 132 -6.51 -11.15 -8.74
C ILE A 132 -7.43 -11.74 -7.67
N ALA A 133 -8.73 -11.56 -7.82
CA ALA A 133 -9.73 -12.06 -6.87
C ALA A 133 -9.71 -13.60 -6.74
N SER A 134 -9.32 -14.31 -7.80
CA SER A 134 -9.23 -15.78 -7.82
C SER A 134 -7.96 -16.32 -7.16
N LEU A 135 -6.93 -15.50 -7.00
CA LEU A 135 -5.65 -15.94 -6.45
C LEU A 135 -5.70 -16.03 -4.92
N PRO A 136 -5.09 -17.08 -4.32
CA PRO A 136 -4.86 -17.10 -2.89
C PRO A 136 -3.89 -15.98 -2.49
N ARG A 137 -3.96 -15.57 -1.22
CA ARG A 137 -3.18 -14.43 -0.71
C ARG A 137 -1.67 -14.60 -0.95
N GLU A 138 -1.15 -15.78 -0.71
CA GLU A 138 0.27 -16.10 -0.87
C GLU A 138 0.80 -16.00 -2.32
N GLU A 139 -0.09 -16.04 -3.30
CA GLU A 139 0.26 -15.81 -4.72
C GLU A 139 0.21 -14.34 -5.11
N ARG A 140 -0.34 -13.47 -4.24
CA ARG A 140 -0.41 -12.02 -4.46
C ARG A 140 0.65 -11.26 -3.67
N LYS A 141 1.27 -11.89 -2.69
CA LYS A 141 2.16 -11.25 -1.72
C LYS A 141 3.35 -12.13 -1.38
N SER A 142 4.48 -11.49 -1.16
CA SER A 142 5.71 -12.13 -0.68
C SER A 142 6.25 -11.36 0.52
N VAL A 143 6.69 -12.07 1.55
CA VAL A 143 7.26 -11.46 2.75
C VAL A 143 8.77 -11.66 2.75
N ILE A 144 9.50 -10.58 2.98
CA ILE A 144 10.97 -10.58 3.03
C ILE A 144 11.39 -10.14 4.43
N SER A 145 12.18 -10.99 5.10
CA SER A 145 12.82 -10.68 6.39
C SER A 145 14.28 -10.32 6.17
N GLY A 146 14.90 -9.67 7.18
CA GLY A 146 16.32 -9.35 7.15
C GLY A 146 16.75 -8.42 6.02
N TRP A 147 15.86 -7.55 5.58
CA TRP A 147 16.11 -6.62 4.47
C TRP A 147 16.76 -5.29 4.91
N GLN A 148 16.84 -5.04 6.20
CA GLN A 148 17.41 -3.83 6.82
C GLN A 148 18.93 -3.66 6.60
#